data_42f338a8db1625483e4019ddcbb8db79
#
_entry.id   42f338a8db1625483e4019ddcbb8db79
#
_cell.length_a   1.000
_cell.length_b   1.000
_cell.length_c   1.000
_cell.angle_alpha   90.00
_cell.angle_beta   90.00
_cell.angle_gamma   90.00
#
_symmetry.space_group_name_H-M   'P 1'
#
loop_
_entity.id
_entity.type
_entity.pdbx_description
1 polymer ?
#
loop_
_entity_poly.entity_id
_entity_poly.type
_entity_poly.pdbx_seq_one_letter_code
_entity_poly.pdbx_strand_id
1 'polypeptide(L)'
;MRSLKELVRPNILALAPHSIAREENAGYAAHVFLDANENPYNKPYNRYPDPLQRELKEAIAKVKNVESKQIFLGNGSDEAIDLCYRIFCQPGIDNVVAIEPTYSRYKTYADINDVEYRAVPLDDDFQLNAERLLSACDKQTKLIWISTPNNPTGNNINTKEIEKVLRTFNGIIVIDEAYSDFSRQRTFRERLEEFPNIIVLNTFSNAWGCAAIR
;
A
#
# COMPACT_ATOMS: atom_id res chain seq x y z
N MET A 1 17.67 -8.60 -6.43
CA MET A 1 16.29 -8.36 -5.90
C MET A 1 15.46 -9.61 -6.16
N ARG A 2 14.66 -10.06 -5.19
CA ARG A 2 13.69 -11.17 -5.37
C ARG A 2 12.62 -10.74 -6.38
N SER A 3 12.15 -11.67 -7.20
CA SER A 3 11.01 -11.42 -8.08
C SER A 3 9.72 -11.31 -7.28
N LEU A 4 8.70 -10.66 -7.84
CA LEU A 4 7.39 -10.55 -7.20
C LEU A 4 6.81 -11.94 -6.87
N LYS A 5 7.04 -12.95 -7.73
CA LYS A 5 6.60 -14.33 -7.50
C LYS A 5 7.23 -14.98 -6.26
N GLU A 6 8.47 -14.60 -5.90
CA GLU A 6 9.16 -15.10 -4.71
C GLU A 6 8.74 -14.35 -3.43
N LEU A 7 8.20 -13.14 -3.57
CA LEU A 7 7.76 -12.32 -2.45
C LEU A 7 6.30 -12.59 -2.07
N VAL A 8 5.44 -12.85 -3.04
CA VAL A 8 4.01 -13.13 -2.81
C VAL A 8 3.83 -14.52 -2.20
N ARG A 9 2.93 -14.65 -1.23
CA ARG A 9 2.56 -15.94 -0.64
C ARG A 9 2.06 -16.90 -1.72
N PRO A 10 2.49 -18.18 -1.69
CA PRO A 10 2.14 -19.15 -2.76
C PRO A 10 0.63 -19.33 -2.96
N ASN A 11 -0.15 -19.35 -1.88
CA ASN A 11 -1.60 -19.48 -1.95
C ASN A 11 -2.27 -18.26 -2.58
N ILE A 12 -1.73 -17.05 -2.38
CA ILE A 12 -2.22 -15.82 -3.01
C ILE A 12 -1.84 -15.81 -4.50
N LEU A 13 -0.61 -16.20 -4.81
CA LEU A 13 -0.14 -16.27 -6.20
C LEU A 13 -0.94 -17.27 -7.04
N ALA A 14 -1.49 -18.33 -6.42
CA ALA A 14 -2.29 -19.35 -7.07
C ALA A 14 -3.76 -18.95 -7.28
N LEU A 15 -4.23 -17.81 -6.73
CA LEU A 15 -5.60 -17.37 -6.92
C LEU A 15 -5.84 -16.96 -8.37
N ALA A 16 -6.91 -17.49 -8.94
CA ALA A 16 -7.44 -16.96 -10.20
C ALA A 16 -8.21 -15.67 -9.94
N PRO A 17 -8.03 -14.63 -10.77
CA PRO A 17 -8.87 -13.44 -10.70
C PRO A 17 -10.36 -13.84 -10.83
N HIS A 18 -11.21 -13.22 -10.01
CA HIS A 18 -12.65 -13.43 -10.15
C HIS A 18 -13.12 -12.75 -11.43
N SER A 19 -13.73 -13.54 -12.35
CA SER A 19 -14.35 -12.98 -13.53
C SER A 19 -15.67 -12.31 -13.15
N ILE A 20 -15.93 -11.16 -13.74
CA ILE A 20 -17.16 -10.42 -13.52
C ILE A 20 -17.98 -10.49 -14.79
N ALA A 21 -19.18 -11.04 -14.69
CA ALA A 21 -20.06 -11.27 -15.85
C ALA A 21 -20.24 -10.02 -16.72
N ARG A 22 -20.22 -8.84 -16.10
CA ARG A 22 -20.31 -7.56 -16.82
C ARG A 22 -19.07 -7.24 -17.65
N GLU A 23 -17.88 -7.68 -17.23
CA GLU A 23 -16.65 -7.52 -18.01
C GLU A 23 -16.57 -8.52 -19.17
N GLU A 24 -17.06 -9.72 -18.97
CA GLU A 24 -17.14 -10.75 -20.03
C GLU A 24 -18.07 -10.29 -21.17
N ASN A 25 -19.05 -9.44 -20.85
CA ASN A 25 -20.00 -8.87 -21.79
C ASN A 25 -19.69 -7.39 -22.15
N ALA A 26 -18.51 -6.90 -21.83
CA ALA A 26 -18.09 -5.54 -22.18
C ALA A 26 -18.08 -5.37 -23.71
N GLY A 27 -18.89 -4.44 -24.19
CA GLY A 27 -19.07 -4.19 -25.64
C GLY A 27 -20.49 -4.40 -26.15
N TYR A 28 -21.37 -4.98 -25.35
CA TYR A 28 -22.80 -5.05 -25.67
C TYR A 28 -23.55 -3.89 -25.01
N ALA A 29 -24.30 -3.13 -25.80
CA ALA A 29 -25.22 -2.11 -25.29
C ALA A 29 -26.47 -2.80 -24.70
N ALA A 30 -26.38 -3.20 -23.42
CA ALA A 30 -27.50 -3.84 -22.74
C ALA A 30 -28.48 -2.79 -22.23
N HIS A 31 -29.79 -2.99 -22.47
CA HIS A 31 -30.86 -2.20 -21.88
C HIS A 31 -31.41 -2.79 -20.58
N VAL A 32 -31.23 -4.11 -20.41
CA VAL A 32 -31.65 -4.86 -19.22
C VAL A 32 -30.47 -5.64 -18.68
N PHE A 33 -30.17 -5.49 -17.39
CA PHE A 33 -29.09 -6.17 -16.70
C PHE A 33 -29.66 -7.22 -15.75
N LEU A 34 -29.33 -8.50 -15.98
CA LEU A 34 -29.75 -9.66 -15.17
C LEU A 34 -28.57 -10.46 -14.66
N ASP A 35 -27.38 -9.90 -14.77
CA ASP A 35 -26.08 -10.55 -14.53
C ASP A 35 -25.66 -10.61 -13.05
N ALA A 36 -26.19 -9.70 -12.19
CA ALA A 36 -25.71 -9.52 -10.82
C ALA A 36 -26.82 -9.49 -9.76
N ASN A 37 -28.04 -9.91 -10.09
CA ASN A 37 -29.20 -9.89 -9.18
C ASN A 37 -29.48 -8.51 -8.56
N GLU A 38 -29.16 -7.43 -9.27
CA GLU A 38 -29.34 -6.06 -8.78
C GLU A 38 -30.80 -5.65 -8.83
N ASN A 39 -31.22 -4.93 -7.78
CA ASN A 39 -32.56 -4.33 -7.75
C ASN A 39 -32.63 -3.18 -8.76
N PRO A 40 -33.63 -3.12 -9.67
CA PRO A 40 -33.72 -2.03 -10.66
C PRO A 40 -34.14 -0.68 -10.07
N TYR A 41 -34.57 -0.64 -8.82
CA TYR A 41 -35.04 0.55 -8.12
C TYR A 41 -33.89 1.22 -7.32
N ASN A 42 -34.18 2.40 -6.77
CA ASN A 42 -33.24 3.18 -5.95
C ASN A 42 -32.00 3.71 -6.69
N LYS A 43 -32.19 4.20 -7.92
CA LYS A 43 -31.12 4.88 -8.66
C LYS A 43 -30.62 6.13 -7.88
N PRO A 44 -29.33 6.46 -7.91
CA PRO A 44 -28.25 5.82 -8.67
C PRO A 44 -27.51 4.72 -7.89
N TYR A 45 -27.97 4.31 -6.71
CA TYR A 45 -27.24 3.46 -5.77
C TYR A 45 -27.48 1.96 -5.96
N ASN A 46 -28.29 1.58 -6.93
CA ASN A 46 -28.78 0.22 -7.13
C ASN A 46 -27.82 -0.68 -7.93
N ARG A 47 -26.71 -0.17 -8.44
CA ARG A 47 -25.76 -0.92 -9.26
C ARG A 47 -24.43 -1.09 -8.52
N TYR A 48 -23.84 -2.29 -8.65
CA TYR A 48 -22.47 -2.50 -8.19
C TYR A 48 -21.52 -1.56 -8.94
N PRO A 49 -20.53 -1.00 -8.24
CA PRO A 49 -19.52 -0.15 -8.87
C PRO A 49 -18.65 -0.95 -9.83
N ASP A 50 -17.92 -0.27 -10.70
CA ASP A 50 -16.85 -0.88 -11.48
C ASP A 50 -15.80 -1.49 -10.53
N PRO A 51 -15.58 -2.82 -10.57
CA PRO A 51 -14.65 -3.49 -9.66
C PRO A 51 -13.19 -3.07 -9.85
N LEU A 52 -12.86 -2.56 -11.04
CA LEU A 52 -11.53 -2.01 -11.33
C LEU A 52 -11.44 -0.50 -11.04
N GLN A 53 -12.56 0.14 -10.68
CA GLN A 53 -12.63 1.57 -10.29
C GLN A 53 -11.96 2.51 -11.31
N ARG A 54 -12.14 2.22 -12.60
CA ARG A 54 -11.40 2.88 -13.71
C ARG A 54 -11.55 4.39 -13.69
N GLU A 55 -12.78 4.89 -13.65
CA GLU A 55 -13.06 6.34 -13.65
C GLU A 55 -12.42 7.04 -12.45
N LEU A 56 -12.55 6.46 -11.25
CA LEU A 56 -11.96 7.02 -10.03
C LEU A 56 -10.43 6.97 -10.07
N LYS A 57 -9.85 5.87 -10.55
CA LYS A 57 -8.39 5.77 -10.72
C LYS A 57 -7.84 6.76 -11.73
N GLU A 58 -8.55 7.02 -12.82
CA GLU A 58 -8.17 8.04 -13.81
C GLU A 58 -8.20 9.45 -13.22
N ALA A 59 -9.22 9.77 -12.42
CA ALA A 59 -9.31 11.05 -11.73
C ALA A 59 -8.15 11.23 -10.72
N ILE A 60 -7.87 10.20 -9.92
CA ILE A 60 -6.77 10.21 -8.94
C ILE A 60 -5.40 10.25 -9.64
N ALA A 61 -5.22 9.52 -10.73
CA ALA A 61 -4.00 9.51 -11.53
C ALA A 61 -3.59 10.91 -11.97
N LYS A 62 -4.56 11.72 -12.44
CA LYS A 62 -4.34 13.12 -12.82
C LYS A 62 -3.92 13.98 -11.62
N VAL A 63 -4.58 13.82 -10.48
CA VAL A 63 -4.31 14.60 -9.25
C VAL A 63 -2.96 14.25 -8.63
N LYS A 64 -2.61 12.96 -8.64
CA LYS A 64 -1.40 12.46 -7.98
C LYS A 64 -0.22 12.28 -8.95
N ASN A 65 -0.41 12.57 -10.24
CA ASN A 65 0.61 12.46 -11.30
C ASN A 65 1.27 11.07 -11.35
N VAL A 66 0.44 10.03 -11.47
CA VAL A 66 0.84 8.63 -11.63
C VAL A 66 -0.05 7.97 -12.69
N GLU A 67 0.30 6.79 -13.19
CA GLU A 67 -0.56 6.06 -14.10
C GLU A 67 -1.69 5.35 -13.35
N SER A 68 -2.90 5.31 -13.91
CA SER A 68 -4.06 4.65 -13.29
C SER A 68 -3.82 3.16 -12.98
N LYS A 69 -3.03 2.47 -13.81
CA LYS A 69 -2.63 1.06 -13.58
C LYS A 69 -1.73 0.87 -12.36
N GLN A 70 -1.07 1.92 -11.86
CA GLN A 70 -0.22 1.89 -10.67
C GLN A 70 -1.01 2.14 -9.38
N ILE A 71 -2.33 2.36 -9.47
CA ILE A 71 -3.17 2.73 -8.33
C ILE A 71 -3.98 1.52 -7.85
N PHE A 72 -3.88 1.23 -6.57
CA PHE A 72 -4.84 0.46 -5.80
C PHE A 72 -5.64 1.42 -4.90
N LEU A 73 -6.95 1.23 -4.79
CA LEU A 73 -7.84 2.02 -3.92
C LEU A 73 -8.45 1.12 -2.85
N GLY A 74 -8.34 1.57 -1.61
CA GLY A 74 -8.89 0.88 -0.44
C GLY A 74 -9.58 1.85 0.54
N ASN A 75 -10.20 1.30 1.57
CA ASN A 75 -10.84 2.04 2.66
C ASN A 75 -9.79 2.66 3.62
N GLY A 76 -9.15 3.72 3.17
CA GLY A 76 -8.03 4.34 3.86
C GLY A 76 -6.74 3.49 3.78
N SER A 77 -5.64 4.02 4.33
CA SER A 77 -4.36 3.33 4.33
C SER A 77 -4.35 2.04 5.16
N ASP A 78 -5.21 1.93 6.16
CA ASP A 78 -5.31 0.74 7.02
C ASP A 78 -5.63 -0.54 6.24
N GLU A 79 -6.54 -0.48 5.26
CA GLU A 79 -6.82 -1.63 4.39
C GLU A 79 -5.61 -2.02 3.54
N ALA A 80 -4.91 -1.03 2.99
CA ALA A 80 -3.70 -1.30 2.22
C ALA A 80 -2.57 -1.89 3.08
N ILE A 81 -2.44 -1.45 4.35
CA ILE A 81 -1.49 -2.02 5.31
C ILE A 81 -1.82 -3.50 5.56
N ASP A 82 -3.06 -3.83 5.89
CA ASP A 82 -3.49 -5.21 6.14
C ASP A 82 -3.27 -6.10 4.91
N LEU A 83 -3.61 -5.59 3.71
CA LEU A 83 -3.38 -6.33 2.46
C LEU A 83 -1.89 -6.60 2.18
N CYS A 84 -0.98 -5.69 2.52
CA CYS A 84 0.45 -5.94 2.40
C CYS A 84 0.88 -7.15 3.24
N TYR A 85 0.41 -7.26 4.49
CA TYR A 85 0.68 -8.44 5.31
C TYR A 85 0.10 -9.70 4.69
N ARG A 86 -1.16 -9.69 4.29
CA ARG A 86 -1.84 -10.85 3.70
C ARG A 86 -1.22 -11.34 2.40
N ILE A 87 -0.70 -10.43 1.59
CA ILE A 87 -0.10 -10.77 0.28
C ILE A 87 1.31 -11.31 0.44
N PHE A 88 2.14 -10.69 1.27
CA PHE A 88 3.58 -10.94 1.28
C PHE A 88 4.07 -11.77 2.45
N CYS A 89 3.40 -11.76 3.61
CA CYS A 89 3.90 -12.39 4.82
C CYS A 89 3.19 -13.70 5.14
N GLN A 90 3.92 -14.78 5.23
CA GLN A 90 3.40 -16.06 5.69
C GLN A 90 3.26 -16.03 7.22
N PRO A 91 2.02 -16.23 7.77
CA PRO A 91 1.79 -16.25 9.22
C PRO A 91 2.68 -17.27 9.96
N GLY A 92 3.18 -16.89 11.13
CA GLY A 92 4.03 -17.72 11.98
C GLY A 92 5.44 -18.00 11.43
N ILE A 93 5.80 -17.46 10.27
CA ILE A 93 7.09 -17.72 9.59
C ILE A 93 7.84 -16.43 9.26
N ASP A 94 7.17 -15.50 8.59
CA ASP A 94 7.80 -14.29 8.09
C ASP A 94 7.78 -13.15 9.13
N ASN A 95 8.64 -12.18 8.91
CA ASN A 95 8.72 -10.99 9.75
C ASN A 95 8.73 -9.71 8.92
N VAL A 96 8.49 -8.61 9.62
CA VAL A 96 8.60 -7.26 9.08
C VAL A 96 9.46 -6.40 9.99
N VAL A 97 10.10 -5.39 9.41
CA VAL A 97 10.91 -4.42 10.13
C VAL A 97 10.29 -3.04 9.96
N ALA A 98 10.25 -2.26 11.03
CA ALA A 98 9.75 -0.89 10.99
C ALA A 98 10.61 0.06 11.82
N ILE A 99 10.63 1.32 11.45
CA ILE A 99 11.20 2.38 12.30
C ILE A 99 10.33 2.58 13.55
N GLU A 100 10.90 3.02 14.65
CA GLU A 100 10.20 3.29 15.92
C GLU A 100 10.72 4.59 16.56
N PRO A 101 9.88 5.55 17.05
CA PRO A 101 8.41 5.49 17.00
C PRO A 101 7.83 5.72 15.61
N THR A 102 6.71 5.04 15.30
CA THR A 102 5.97 5.20 14.04
C THR A 102 4.49 4.89 14.23
N TYR A 103 3.74 4.82 13.13
CA TYR A 103 2.30 4.54 13.16
C TYR A 103 2.00 3.15 13.73
N SER A 104 1.29 3.12 14.86
CA SER A 104 1.06 1.90 15.64
C SER A 104 0.30 0.78 14.90
N ARG A 105 -0.41 1.14 13.82
CA ARG A 105 -1.17 0.16 13.02
C ARG A 105 -0.27 -0.86 12.32
N TYR A 106 0.98 -0.54 12.00
CA TYR A 106 1.89 -1.52 11.43
C TYR A 106 2.05 -2.72 12.38
N LYS A 107 2.30 -2.46 13.67
CA LYS A 107 2.37 -3.51 14.67
C LYS A 107 1.03 -4.23 14.86
N THR A 108 -0.07 -3.48 14.95
CA THR A 108 -1.41 -4.05 15.11
C THR A 108 -1.73 -5.05 14.00
N TYR A 109 -1.45 -4.72 12.74
CA TYR A 109 -1.70 -5.63 11.62
C TYR A 109 -0.68 -6.78 11.53
N ALA A 110 0.54 -6.60 12.02
CA ALA A 110 1.47 -7.70 12.20
C ALA A 110 0.90 -8.74 13.18
N ASP A 111 0.43 -8.28 14.35
CA ASP A 111 -0.16 -9.13 15.39
C ASP A 111 -1.42 -9.85 14.86
N ILE A 112 -2.33 -9.15 14.14
CA ILE A 112 -3.54 -9.73 13.53
C ILE A 112 -3.20 -10.84 12.52
N ASN A 113 -2.12 -10.66 11.76
CA ASN A 113 -1.71 -11.59 10.71
C ASN A 113 -0.70 -12.64 11.19
N ASP A 114 -0.40 -12.71 12.49
CA ASP A 114 0.59 -13.63 13.08
C ASP A 114 1.97 -13.49 12.40
N VAL A 115 2.44 -12.25 12.27
CA VAL A 115 3.74 -11.89 11.66
C VAL A 115 4.63 -11.22 12.70
N GLU A 116 5.87 -11.66 12.85
CA GLU A 116 6.83 -11.05 13.76
C GLU A 116 7.11 -9.60 13.36
N TYR A 117 6.94 -8.67 14.31
CA TYR A 117 7.23 -7.25 14.12
C TYR A 117 8.52 -6.87 14.83
N ARG A 118 9.48 -6.34 14.08
CA ARG A 118 10.78 -5.88 14.58
C ARG A 118 10.87 -4.37 14.51
N ALA A 119 10.90 -3.73 15.67
CA ALA A 119 11.04 -2.29 15.80
C ALA A 119 12.51 -1.89 15.80
N VAL A 120 12.90 -0.91 15.00
CA VAL A 120 14.23 -0.33 14.97
C VAL A 120 14.15 1.13 15.39
N PRO A 121 14.71 1.51 16.55
CA PRO A 121 14.66 2.87 17.03
C PRO A 121 15.29 3.86 16.05
N LEU A 122 14.60 4.98 15.82
CA LEU A 122 15.18 6.18 15.23
C LEU A 122 16.25 6.76 16.15
N ASP A 123 17.08 7.66 15.64
CA ASP A 123 18.05 8.40 16.45
C ASP A 123 17.39 9.54 17.25
N ASP A 124 18.19 10.31 17.97
CA ASP A 124 17.71 11.40 18.83
C ASP A 124 17.07 12.55 18.03
N ASP A 125 17.38 12.68 16.74
CA ASP A 125 16.78 13.62 15.79
C ASP A 125 15.61 13.00 15.01
N PHE A 126 15.12 11.83 15.45
CA PHE A 126 14.10 11.03 14.77
C PHE A 126 14.45 10.68 13.33
N GLN A 127 15.73 10.44 13.04
CA GLN A 127 16.17 10.01 11.72
C GLN A 127 16.44 8.50 11.66
N LEU A 128 16.25 7.96 10.47
CA LEU A 128 16.56 6.57 10.13
C LEU A 128 18.06 6.40 9.92
N ASN A 129 18.63 5.34 10.48
CA ASN A 129 19.91 4.80 10.07
C ASN A 129 19.70 3.53 9.24
N ALA A 130 20.06 3.57 7.97
CA ALA A 130 19.81 2.47 7.03
C ALA A 130 20.54 1.18 7.42
N GLU A 131 21.78 1.26 7.91
CA GLU A 131 22.59 0.09 8.29
C GLU A 131 21.95 -0.62 9.48
N ARG A 132 21.51 0.15 10.48
CA ARG A 132 20.81 -0.38 11.66
C ARG A 132 19.48 -1.04 11.28
N LEU A 133 18.70 -0.42 10.37
CA LEU A 133 17.45 -0.98 9.89
C LEU A 133 17.69 -2.30 9.14
N LEU A 134 18.66 -2.30 8.22
CA LEU A 134 19.00 -3.47 7.42
C LEU A 134 19.58 -4.61 8.27
N SER A 135 20.31 -4.31 9.35
CA SER A 135 20.83 -5.33 10.27
C SER A 135 19.73 -6.08 11.05
N ALA A 136 18.54 -5.49 11.18
CA ALA A 136 17.39 -6.16 11.78
C ALA A 136 16.66 -7.10 10.82
N CYS A 137 17.00 -7.07 9.54
CA CYS A 137 16.41 -7.91 8.50
C CYS A 137 17.12 -9.26 8.40
N ASP A 138 16.37 -10.29 8.03
CA ASP A 138 16.87 -11.63 7.72
C ASP A 138 16.20 -12.22 6.46
N LYS A 139 16.33 -13.53 6.25
CA LYS A 139 15.77 -14.23 5.08
C LYS A 139 14.23 -14.26 5.10
N GLN A 140 13.62 -14.21 6.27
CA GLN A 140 12.19 -14.19 6.49
C GLN A 140 11.59 -12.78 6.42
N THR A 141 12.42 -11.73 6.42
CA THR A 141 11.92 -10.36 6.31
C THR A 141 11.32 -10.12 4.93
N LYS A 142 10.03 -9.78 4.89
CA LYS A 142 9.25 -9.53 3.66
C LYS A 142 9.01 -8.05 3.42
N LEU A 143 8.69 -7.30 4.48
CA LEU A 143 8.34 -5.89 4.40
C LEU A 143 9.23 -5.04 5.31
N ILE A 144 9.55 -3.85 4.84
CA ILE A 144 10.04 -2.75 5.68
C ILE A 144 9.02 -1.61 5.63
N TRP A 145 8.66 -1.08 6.80
CA TRP A 145 7.74 0.04 6.95
C TRP A 145 8.49 1.32 7.29
N ILE A 146 8.34 2.37 6.47
CA ILE A 146 8.92 3.69 6.68
C ILE A 146 7.84 4.74 6.45
N SER A 147 7.50 5.51 7.49
CA SER A 147 6.56 6.64 7.37
C SER A 147 7.33 7.94 7.16
N THR A 148 6.99 8.72 6.12
CA THR A 148 7.61 10.03 5.87
C THR A 148 6.67 10.98 5.11
N PRO A 149 6.26 12.11 5.72
CA PRO A 149 6.52 12.53 7.09
C PRO A 149 6.06 11.50 8.12
N ASN A 150 6.87 11.29 9.18
CA ASN A 150 6.58 10.25 10.15
C ASN A 150 5.49 10.67 11.15
N ASN A 151 4.63 9.77 11.51
CA ASN A 151 3.67 9.90 12.61
C ASN A 151 4.11 9.00 13.78
N PRO A 152 4.37 9.52 15.00
CA PRO A 152 3.91 10.82 15.52
C PRO A 152 4.95 11.97 15.50
N THR A 153 6.16 11.75 15.01
CA THR A 153 7.27 12.70 15.18
C THR A 153 7.18 13.94 14.27
N GLY A 154 6.41 13.85 13.17
CA GLY A 154 6.10 14.97 12.28
C GLY A 154 7.22 15.39 11.32
N ASN A 155 8.38 14.77 11.41
CA ASN A 155 9.52 15.08 10.57
C ASN A 155 9.57 14.22 9.30
N ASN A 156 10.24 14.73 8.26
CA ASN A 156 10.63 13.91 7.12
C ASN A 156 11.84 13.05 7.48
N ILE A 157 11.81 11.81 7.06
CA ILE A 157 12.97 10.92 7.11
C ILE A 157 13.94 11.28 5.98
N ASN A 158 15.24 11.20 6.26
CA ASN A 158 16.28 11.52 5.28
C ASN A 158 16.17 10.62 4.06
N THR A 159 15.91 11.24 2.90
CA THR A 159 15.73 10.54 1.61
C THR A 159 16.94 9.65 1.25
N LYS A 160 18.18 10.09 1.55
CA LYS A 160 19.37 9.29 1.24
C LYS A 160 19.42 7.99 2.03
N GLU A 161 19.00 8.01 3.28
CA GLU A 161 18.92 6.80 4.11
C GLU A 161 17.83 5.86 3.59
N ILE A 162 16.65 6.39 3.22
CA ILE A 162 15.59 5.59 2.57
C ILE A 162 16.12 4.96 1.26
N GLU A 163 16.82 5.72 0.43
CA GLU A 163 17.39 5.20 -0.82
C GLU A 163 18.42 4.08 -0.60
N LYS A 164 19.25 4.16 0.44
CA LYS A 164 20.16 3.06 0.80
C LYS A 164 19.38 1.78 1.11
N VAL A 165 18.28 1.90 1.87
CA VAL A 165 17.41 0.76 2.16
C VAL A 165 16.79 0.21 0.88
N LEU A 166 16.22 1.07 0.01
CA LEU A 166 15.59 0.69 -1.26
C LEU A 166 16.53 -0.07 -2.20
N ARG A 167 17.82 0.34 -2.25
CA ARG A 167 18.82 -0.29 -3.12
C ARG A 167 19.40 -1.59 -2.55
N THR A 168 19.29 -1.80 -1.23
CA THR A 168 19.95 -2.92 -0.54
C THR A 168 18.98 -4.03 -0.16
N PHE A 169 17.79 -3.67 0.28
CA PHE A 169 16.82 -4.67 0.72
C PHE A 169 16.20 -5.44 -0.45
N ASN A 170 16.11 -6.75 -0.30
CA ASN A 170 15.60 -7.65 -1.35
C ASN A 170 14.10 -8.01 -1.19
N GLY A 171 13.38 -7.32 -0.31
CA GLY A 171 11.93 -7.44 -0.12
C GLY A 171 11.19 -6.19 -0.57
N ILE A 172 9.97 -6.02 -0.11
CA ILE A 172 9.14 -4.84 -0.39
C ILE A 172 9.36 -3.77 0.68
N ILE A 173 9.57 -2.54 0.26
CA ILE A 173 9.59 -1.38 1.15
C ILE A 173 8.27 -0.62 0.97
N VAL A 174 7.54 -0.44 2.06
CA VAL A 174 6.32 0.35 2.09
C VAL A 174 6.66 1.73 2.65
N ILE A 175 6.57 2.74 1.81
CA ILE A 175 6.74 4.14 2.21
C ILE A 175 5.36 4.72 2.45
N ASP A 176 5.07 5.02 3.72
CA ASP A 176 3.81 5.65 4.08
C ASP A 176 3.93 7.17 3.97
N GLU A 177 3.33 7.70 2.94
CA GLU A 177 3.25 9.12 2.61
C GLU A 177 1.86 9.72 2.94
N ALA A 178 1.17 9.22 3.98
CA ALA A 178 -0.13 9.75 4.38
C ALA A 178 -0.13 11.27 4.63
N TYR A 179 1.02 11.81 4.99
CA TYR A 179 1.23 13.23 5.30
C TYR A 179 2.08 13.98 4.27
N SER A 180 2.38 13.38 3.12
CA SER A 180 3.26 14.00 2.11
C SER A 180 2.72 15.31 1.53
N ASP A 181 1.40 15.49 1.50
CA ASP A 181 0.78 16.74 1.03
C ASP A 181 1.09 17.96 1.96
N PHE A 182 1.59 17.73 3.18
CA PHE A 182 2.10 18.77 4.09
C PHE A 182 3.62 19.00 3.95
N SER A 183 4.31 18.18 3.18
CA SER A 183 5.77 18.21 3.02
C SER A 183 6.19 18.94 1.74
N ARG A 184 7.35 19.60 1.80
CA ARG A 184 8.03 20.10 0.60
C ARG A 184 9.01 19.10 -0.01
N GLN A 185 9.22 17.97 0.66
CA GLN A 185 10.11 16.92 0.17
C GLN A 185 9.47 16.24 -1.06
N ARG A 186 10.29 15.92 -2.05
CA ARG A 186 9.85 15.16 -3.22
C ARG A 186 9.31 13.80 -2.79
N THR A 187 8.11 13.48 -3.26
CA THR A 187 7.42 12.21 -2.93
C THR A 187 8.07 11.02 -3.64
N PHE A 188 8.11 9.86 -2.98
CA PHE A 188 8.52 8.60 -3.59
C PHE A 188 7.52 8.08 -4.62
N ARG A 189 6.28 8.54 -4.61
CA ARG A 189 5.29 8.28 -5.65
C ARG A 189 5.78 8.67 -7.06
N GLU A 190 6.61 9.71 -7.18
CA GLU A 190 7.22 10.13 -8.44
C GLU A 190 8.41 9.27 -8.88
N ARG A 191 8.75 8.25 -8.09
CA ARG A 191 9.95 7.43 -8.25
C ARG A 191 9.65 5.93 -8.35
N LEU A 192 8.40 5.58 -8.66
CA LEU A 192 7.96 4.18 -8.77
C LEU A 192 8.73 3.41 -9.85
N GLU A 193 9.11 4.07 -10.94
CA GLU A 193 9.91 3.47 -12.01
C GLU A 193 11.39 3.26 -11.61
N GLU A 194 11.89 4.06 -10.65
CA GLU A 194 13.28 3.95 -10.17
C GLU A 194 13.45 2.78 -9.20
N PHE A 195 12.40 2.48 -8.41
CA PHE A 195 12.44 1.47 -7.36
C PHE A 195 11.31 0.45 -7.52
N PRO A 196 11.57 -0.69 -8.19
CA PRO A 196 10.52 -1.69 -8.48
C PRO A 196 10.04 -2.47 -7.26
N ASN A 197 10.67 -2.29 -6.10
CA ASN A 197 10.31 -2.93 -4.83
C ASN A 197 9.60 -1.99 -3.84
N ILE A 198 9.09 -0.86 -4.32
CA ILE A 198 8.40 0.12 -3.47
C ILE A 198 6.89 -0.01 -3.57
N ILE A 199 6.20 0.16 -2.46
CA ILE A 199 4.79 0.48 -2.37
C ILE A 199 4.68 1.83 -1.66
N VAL A 200 3.96 2.79 -2.24
CA VAL A 200 3.73 4.09 -1.61
C VAL A 200 2.28 4.16 -1.16
N LEU A 201 2.08 4.34 0.14
CA LEU A 201 0.75 4.61 0.70
C LEU A 201 0.49 6.11 0.69
N ASN A 202 -0.73 6.49 0.32
CA ASN A 202 -1.21 7.86 0.41
C ASN A 202 -2.68 7.85 0.81
N THR A 203 -3.20 8.94 1.35
CA THR A 203 -4.60 9.02 1.76
C THR A 203 -5.17 10.41 1.55
N PHE A 204 -6.45 10.47 1.21
CA PHE A 204 -7.23 11.71 1.16
C PHE A 204 -7.85 12.07 2.53
N SER A 205 -7.68 11.22 3.53
CA SER A 205 -8.33 11.39 4.84
C SER A 205 -7.84 12.61 5.61
N ASN A 206 -6.55 12.91 5.57
CA ASN A 206 -5.92 13.96 6.39
C ASN A 206 -5.84 15.29 5.65
N ALA A 207 -4.86 15.49 4.78
CA ALA A 207 -4.60 16.77 4.11
C ALA A 207 -5.78 17.26 3.24
N TRP A 208 -6.53 16.34 2.64
CA TRP A 208 -7.67 16.65 1.78
C TRP A 208 -9.01 16.73 2.54
N GLY A 209 -9.03 16.42 3.84
CA GLY A 209 -10.23 16.48 4.65
C GLY A 209 -11.34 15.49 4.24
N CYS A 210 -10.99 14.40 3.56
CA CYS A 210 -11.94 13.44 2.98
C CYS A 210 -12.07 12.15 3.81
N ALA A 211 -11.86 12.19 5.12
CA ALA A 211 -11.88 11.00 5.97
C ALA A 211 -13.24 10.26 5.99
N ALA A 212 -14.34 10.98 5.75
CA ALA A 212 -15.69 10.39 5.70
C ALA A 212 -16.03 9.71 4.36
N ILE A 213 -15.23 9.95 3.32
CA ILE A 213 -15.42 9.36 2.00
C ILE A 213 -14.52 8.12 1.93
N ARG A 214 -15.13 6.95 1.82
CA ARG A 214 -14.43 5.66 1.84
C ARG A 214 -14.67 4.92 0.53
#